data_6a88cacafd4cc3d34d51663dabcb25f9
#
_entry.id   6a88cacafd4cc3d34d51663dabcb25f9
#
_cell.length_a   1.000
_cell.length_b   1.000
_cell.length_c   1.000
_cell.angle_alpha   90.00
_cell.angle_beta   90.00
_cell.angle_gamma   90.00
#
_symmetry.space_group_name_H-M   'P 1'
#
loop_
_entity.id
_entity.type
_entity.pdbx_description
1 polymer ?
#
loop_
_entity_poly.entity_id
_entity_poly.type
_entity_poly.pdbx_seq_one_letter_code
_entity_poly.pdbx_strand_id
1 'polypeptide(L)'
;ENETNMGSQFTGSIYNNMGCAYASLFQMNEALTCFQKANEELHTKASLKSWLFAVYMSKGQDAYEQMCTERKVDAETKREMDRQITEAMQVELPRDLDEALAAWTREYHKNTGL
;
A
#
# COMPACT_ATOMS: atom_id res chain seq x y z
N GLU A 1 6.63 -27.88 -5.14
CA GLU A 1 5.60 -26.95 -4.71
C GLU A 1 6.06 -26.05 -3.59
N ASN A 2 6.71 -26.61 -2.56
CA ASN A 2 7.23 -25.79 -1.48
C ASN A 2 8.27 -24.79 -1.96
N GLU A 3 9.11 -25.21 -2.91
CA GLU A 3 10.09 -24.30 -3.51
C GLU A 3 9.43 -23.17 -4.26
N THR A 4 8.36 -23.47 -5.01
CA THR A 4 7.62 -22.46 -5.75
C THR A 4 6.98 -21.47 -4.78
N ASN A 5 6.35 -21.97 -3.70
CA ASN A 5 5.72 -21.11 -2.70
C ASN A 5 6.75 -20.22 -1.99
N MET A 6 7.91 -20.80 -1.66
CA MET A 6 8.99 -20.05 -1.03
C MET A 6 9.54 -18.99 -1.97
N GLY A 7 9.68 -19.32 -3.26
CA GLY A 7 10.13 -18.37 -4.28
C GLY A 7 9.16 -17.21 -4.42
N SER A 8 7.85 -17.49 -4.47
CA SER A 8 6.83 -16.45 -4.57
C SER A 8 6.80 -15.57 -3.33
N GLN A 9 6.91 -16.15 -2.14
CA GLN A 9 6.96 -15.40 -0.91
C GLN A 9 8.17 -14.47 -0.86
N PHE A 10 9.32 -14.98 -1.26
CA PHE A 10 10.55 -14.20 -1.29
C PHE A 10 10.44 -13.05 -2.27
N THR A 11 10.00 -13.34 -3.51
CA THR A 11 9.86 -12.34 -4.56
C THR A 11 8.81 -11.30 -4.17
N GLY A 12 7.68 -11.73 -3.63
CA GLY A 12 6.62 -10.84 -3.19
C GLY A 12 7.09 -9.92 -2.07
N SER A 13 7.87 -10.43 -1.13
CA SER A 13 8.42 -9.62 -0.04
C SER A 13 9.37 -8.57 -0.55
N ILE A 14 10.21 -8.91 -1.54
CA ILE A 14 11.12 -7.94 -2.17
C ILE A 14 10.31 -6.82 -2.83
N TYR A 15 9.29 -7.17 -3.62
CA TYR A 15 8.45 -6.15 -4.25
C TYR A 15 7.74 -5.28 -3.22
N ASN A 16 7.26 -5.86 -2.13
CA ASN A 16 6.61 -5.09 -1.09
C ASN A 16 7.59 -4.09 -0.45
N ASN A 17 8.80 -4.53 -0.17
CA ASN A 17 9.84 -3.66 0.40
C ASN A 17 10.24 -2.56 -0.59
N MET A 18 10.38 -2.89 -1.87
CA MET A 18 10.65 -1.90 -2.91
C MET A 18 9.52 -0.87 -3.00
N GLY A 19 8.28 -1.33 -2.93
CA GLY A 19 7.13 -0.45 -2.92
C GLY A 19 7.17 0.55 -1.78
N CYS A 20 7.50 0.06 -0.59
CA CYS A 20 7.64 0.94 0.57
C CYS A 20 8.76 1.95 0.39
N ALA A 21 9.89 1.54 -0.19
CA ALA A 21 11.00 2.44 -0.46
C ALA A 21 10.60 3.53 -1.46
N TYR A 22 9.93 3.16 -2.55
CA TYR A 22 9.45 4.14 -3.51
C TYR A 22 8.43 5.09 -2.89
N ALA A 23 7.52 4.54 -2.08
CA ALA A 23 6.52 5.35 -1.40
C ALA A 23 7.18 6.37 -0.46
N SER A 24 8.25 5.96 0.22
CA SER A 24 9.00 6.86 1.10
C SER A 24 9.63 8.03 0.34
N LEU A 25 9.85 7.86 -0.96
CA LEU A 25 10.40 8.90 -1.83
C LEU A 25 9.30 9.64 -2.59
N PHE A 26 8.04 9.42 -2.26
CA PHE A 26 6.87 9.96 -2.96
C PHE A 26 6.79 9.54 -4.44
N GLN A 27 7.45 8.46 -4.80
CA GLN A 27 7.35 7.89 -6.13
C GLN A 27 6.21 6.88 -6.16
N MET A 28 4.98 7.40 -6.15
CA MET A 28 3.79 6.58 -5.93
C MET A 28 3.46 5.67 -7.11
N ASN A 29 3.77 6.06 -8.34
CA ASN A 29 3.51 5.21 -9.49
C ASN A 29 4.39 3.95 -9.45
N GLU A 30 5.67 4.13 -9.09
CA GLU A 30 6.59 3.00 -8.93
C GLU A 30 6.19 2.14 -7.75
N ALA A 31 5.79 2.77 -6.65
CA ALA A 31 5.31 2.05 -5.47
C ALA A 31 4.08 1.21 -5.82
N LEU A 32 3.14 1.79 -6.56
CA LEU A 32 1.92 1.11 -6.99
C LEU A 32 2.24 -0.15 -7.78
N THR A 33 3.15 -0.04 -8.75
CA THR A 33 3.57 -1.18 -9.58
C THR A 33 4.19 -2.28 -8.71
N CYS A 34 5.05 -1.90 -7.76
CA CYS A 34 5.68 -2.88 -6.87
C CYS A 34 4.66 -3.56 -5.97
N PHE A 35 3.70 -2.83 -5.42
CA PHE A 35 2.67 -3.43 -4.58
C PHE A 35 1.74 -4.34 -5.37
N GLN A 36 1.44 -3.98 -6.61
CA GLN A 36 0.66 -4.85 -7.47
C GLN A 36 1.37 -6.18 -7.69
N LYS A 37 2.67 -6.13 -8.01
CA LYS A 37 3.47 -7.34 -8.20
C LYS A 37 3.58 -8.14 -6.90
N ALA A 38 3.74 -7.46 -5.77
CA ALA A 38 3.78 -8.13 -4.48
C ALA A 38 2.49 -8.90 -4.22
N ASN A 39 1.34 -8.31 -4.51
CA ASN A 39 0.06 -8.99 -4.33
C ASN A 39 -0.09 -10.17 -5.29
N GLU A 40 0.38 -10.04 -6.53
CA GLU A 40 0.35 -11.14 -7.50
C GLU A 40 1.13 -12.34 -7.02
N GLU A 41 2.23 -12.12 -6.30
CA GLU A 41 3.06 -13.21 -5.78
C GLU A 41 2.57 -13.73 -4.44
N LEU A 42 2.14 -12.86 -3.54
CA LEU A 42 1.80 -13.23 -2.18
C LEU A 42 0.33 -13.62 -2.00
N HIS A 43 -0.57 -12.98 -2.73
CA HIS A 43 -2.02 -13.19 -2.60
C HIS A 43 -2.52 -13.05 -1.16
N THR A 44 -1.92 -12.15 -0.38
CA THR A 44 -2.28 -11.94 1.02
C THR A 44 -3.10 -10.68 1.20
N LYS A 45 -3.85 -10.61 2.31
CA LYS A 45 -4.56 -9.38 2.65
C LYS A 45 -3.61 -8.24 2.90
N ALA A 46 -2.45 -8.51 3.51
CA ALA A 46 -1.46 -7.46 3.78
C ALA A 46 -0.97 -6.82 2.47
N SER A 47 -0.62 -7.63 1.47
CA SER A 47 -0.17 -7.10 0.18
C SER A 47 -1.30 -6.37 -0.55
N LEU A 48 -2.53 -6.85 -0.44
CA LEU A 48 -3.69 -6.17 -1.02
C LEU A 48 -3.92 -4.81 -0.36
N LYS A 49 -3.81 -4.73 0.95
CA LYS A 49 -3.98 -3.46 1.67
C LYS A 49 -2.94 -2.43 1.26
N SER A 50 -1.68 -2.84 1.13
CA SER A 50 -0.62 -1.96 0.66
C SER A 50 -0.91 -1.42 -0.73
N TRP A 51 -1.38 -2.28 -1.62
CA TRP A 51 -1.75 -1.89 -2.97
C TRP A 51 -2.94 -0.93 -2.97
N LEU A 52 -3.98 -1.22 -2.19
CA LEU A 52 -5.14 -0.34 -2.08
C LEU A 52 -4.76 1.05 -1.57
N PHE A 53 -3.91 1.10 -0.54
CA PHE A 53 -3.44 2.37 -0.01
C PHE A 53 -2.68 3.18 -1.08
N ALA A 54 -1.80 2.51 -1.82
CA ALA A 54 -1.05 3.16 -2.90
C ALA A 54 -1.96 3.65 -4.02
N VAL A 55 -3.01 2.90 -4.35
CA VAL A 55 -4.00 3.32 -5.36
C VAL A 55 -4.68 4.61 -4.90
N TYR A 56 -5.11 4.66 -3.64
CA TYR A 56 -5.74 5.87 -3.12
C TYR A 56 -4.78 7.07 -3.20
N MET A 57 -3.55 6.88 -2.74
CA MET A 57 -2.58 7.97 -2.69
C MET A 57 -2.14 8.43 -4.08
N SER A 58 -2.13 7.52 -5.04
CA SER A 58 -1.68 7.81 -6.41
C SER A 58 -2.81 8.28 -7.32
N LYS A 59 -3.99 7.67 -7.21
CA LYS A 59 -5.07 7.85 -8.19
C LYS A 59 -6.37 8.40 -7.60
N GLY A 60 -6.48 8.43 -6.29
CA GLY A 60 -7.61 9.06 -5.62
C GLY A 60 -8.74 8.11 -5.24
N GLN A 61 -9.82 8.70 -4.70
CA GLN A 61 -10.93 7.98 -4.11
C GLN A 61 -11.66 7.08 -5.12
N ASP A 62 -11.95 7.60 -6.31
CA ASP A 62 -12.73 6.85 -7.28
C ASP A 62 -12.02 5.59 -7.75
N ALA A 63 -10.70 5.68 -8.01
CA ALA A 63 -9.91 4.53 -8.40
C ALA A 63 -9.83 3.50 -7.28
N TYR A 64 -9.71 3.96 -6.04
CA TYR A 64 -9.71 3.10 -4.87
C TYR A 64 -11.03 2.34 -4.74
N GLU A 65 -12.17 3.05 -4.84
CA GLU A 65 -13.49 2.43 -4.75
C GLU A 65 -13.71 1.42 -5.87
N GLN A 66 -13.29 1.78 -7.08
CA GLN A 66 -13.41 0.88 -8.22
C GLN A 66 -12.61 -0.40 -8.00
N MET A 67 -11.40 -0.28 -7.50
CA MET A 67 -10.56 -1.44 -7.23
C MET A 67 -11.15 -2.34 -6.15
N CYS A 68 -11.72 -1.74 -5.10
CA CYS A 68 -12.40 -2.51 -4.06
C CYS A 68 -13.54 -3.35 -4.63
N THR A 69 -14.29 -2.78 -5.58
CA THR A 69 -15.38 -3.49 -6.24
C THR A 69 -14.85 -4.60 -7.16
N GLU A 70 -13.88 -4.27 -8.00
CA GLU A 70 -13.33 -5.23 -8.97
C GLU A 70 -12.64 -6.42 -8.30
N ARG A 71 -11.95 -6.16 -7.19
CA ARG A 71 -11.22 -7.20 -6.45
C ARG A 71 -12.09 -7.87 -5.40
N LYS A 72 -13.35 -7.48 -5.29
CA LYS A 72 -14.30 -8.05 -4.33
C LYS A 72 -13.74 -8.03 -2.91
N VAL A 73 -13.22 -6.86 -2.53
CA VAL A 73 -12.67 -6.67 -1.19
C VAL A 73 -13.78 -6.85 -0.17
N ASP A 74 -13.55 -7.66 0.84
CA ASP A 74 -14.58 -7.94 1.84
C ASP A 74 -14.88 -6.70 2.69
N ALA A 75 -16.08 -6.67 3.28
CA ALA A 75 -16.55 -5.51 4.02
C ALA A 75 -15.66 -5.14 5.19
N GLU A 76 -15.11 -6.12 5.87
CA GLU A 76 -14.21 -5.88 7.00
C GLU A 76 -12.91 -5.19 6.55
N THR A 77 -12.31 -5.70 5.50
CA THR A 77 -11.08 -5.12 4.94
C THR A 77 -11.36 -3.71 4.42
N LYS A 78 -12.49 -3.51 3.74
CA LYS A 78 -12.87 -2.20 3.23
C LYS A 78 -13.02 -1.18 4.36
N ARG A 79 -13.70 -1.56 5.45
CA ARG A 79 -13.86 -0.67 6.60
C ARG A 79 -12.53 -0.32 7.22
N GLU A 80 -11.65 -1.31 7.37
CA GLU A 80 -10.32 -1.07 7.92
C GLU A 80 -9.51 -0.12 7.06
N MET A 81 -9.54 -0.30 5.74
CA MET A 81 -8.82 0.57 4.82
C MET A 81 -9.40 1.98 4.80
N ASP A 82 -10.73 2.10 4.81
CA ASP A 82 -11.38 3.41 4.89
C ASP A 82 -10.95 4.16 6.16
N ARG A 83 -10.88 3.44 7.28
CA ARG A 83 -10.42 4.02 8.54
C ARG A 83 -8.97 4.47 8.46
N GLN A 84 -8.09 3.61 7.94
CA GLN A 84 -6.66 3.92 7.83
C GLN A 84 -6.42 5.13 6.91
N ILE A 85 -7.13 5.18 5.79
CA ILE A 85 -7.02 6.30 4.86
C ILE A 85 -7.52 7.58 5.51
N THR A 86 -8.65 7.51 6.22
CA THR A 86 -9.18 8.67 6.92
C THR A 86 -8.20 9.18 7.96
N GLU A 87 -7.61 8.29 8.74
CA GLU A 87 -6.61 8.67 9.74
C GLU A 87 -5.37 9.31 9.09
N ALA A 88 -4.91 8.74 7.97
CA ALA A 88 -3.75 9.29 7.27
C ALA A 88 -4.03 10.69 6.73
N MET A 89 -5.26 10.93 6.25
CA MET A 89 -5.65 12.23 5.71
C MET A 89 -5.87 13.29 6.78
N GLN A 90 -5.99 12.88 8.05
CA GLN A 90 -6.15 13.82 9.17
C GLN A 90 -4.83 14.28 9.74
N VAL A 91 -3.72 13.73 9.28
CA VAL A 91 -2.40 14.18 9.71
C VAL A 91 -2.19 15.62 9.27
N GLU A 92 -1.77 16.48 10.20
CA GLU A 92 -1.51 17.87 9.90
C GLU A 92 -0.40 17.98 8.85
N LEU A 93 -0.63 18.84 7.84
CA LEU A 93 0.35 18.99 6.78
C LEU A 93 1.61 19.68 7.32
N PRO A 94 2.77 19.05 7.14
CA PRO A 94 4.05 19.66 7.55
C PRO A 94 4.37 20.90 6.72
N ARG A 95 5.24 21.74 7.28
CA ARG A 95 5.58 23.01 6.65
C ARG A 95 6.65 22.89 5.57
N ASP A 96 7.46 21.86 5.61
CA ASP A 96 8.51 21.66 4.64
C ASP A 96 8.49 20.25 4.08
N LEU A 97 9.25 20.05 3.00
CA LEU A 97 9.24 18.78 2.28
C LEU A 97 9.79 17.62 3.12
N ASP A 98 10.87 17.88 3.86
CA ASP A 98 11.49 16.82 4.67
C ASP A 98 10.55 16.36 5.76
N GLU A 99 9.86 17.30 6.40
CA GLU A 99 8.87 17.01 7.42
C GLU A 99 7.68 16.26 6.83
N ALA A 100 7.23 16.67 5.65
CA ALA A 100 6.16 16.02 4.93
C ALA A 100 6.51 14.57 4.60
N LEU A 101 7.72 14.36 4.10
CA LEU A 101 8.21 13.04 3.74
C LEU A 101 8.31 12.14 4.96
N ALA A 102 8.84 12.65 6.06
CA ALA A 102 8.98 11.89 7.30
C ALA A 102 7.61 11.50 7.86
N ALA A 103 6.67 12.44 7.88
CA ALA A 103 5.33 12.19 8.39
C ALA A 103 4.60 11.14 7.55
N TRP A 104 4.68 11.29 6.23
CA TRP A 104 4.04 10.34 5.31
C TRP A 104 4.64 8.94 5.45
N THR A 105 5.97 8.86 5.53
CA THR A 105 6.68 7.58 5.66
C THR A 105 6.26 6.86 6.94
N ARG A 106 6.15 7.59 8.06
CA ARG A 106 5.71 7.00 9.33
C ARG A 106 4.32 6.40 9.21
N GLU A 107 3.38 7.14 8.63
CA GLU A 107 2.01 6.66 8.49
C GLU A 107 1.94 5.46 7.55
N TYR A 108 2.70 5.50 6.46
CA TYR A 108 2.73 4.41 5.52
C TYR A 108 3.27 3.13 6.16
N HIS A 109 4.40 3.21 6.87
CA HIS A 109 4.98 2.04 7.54
C HIS A 109 4.05 1.50 8.62
N LYS A 110 3.40 2.37 9.35
CA LYS A 110 2.42 1.98 10.37
C LYS A 110 1.29 1.16 9.74
N ASN A 111 0.78 1.59 8.59
CA ASN A 111 -0.35 0.95 7.94
C ASN A 111 0.03 -0.33 7.20
N THR A 112 1.27 -0.44 6.74
CA THR A 112 1.73 -1.63 6.01
C THR A 112 2.43 -2.66 6.89
N GLY A 113 2.71 -2.33 8.15
CA GLY A 113 3.37 -3.24 9.07
C GLY A 113 4.87 -3.36 8.87
N LEU A 114 5.50 -2.40 8.19
CA LEU A 114 6.94 -2.42 7.95
C LEU A 114 7.72 -1.49 8.86
#